data_7ee4ccb95cd1edbcf2c65fb77790255c
#
_entry.id   7ee4ccb95cd1edbcf2c65fb77790255c
#
_cell.length_a   1.000
_cell.length_b   1.000
_cell.length_c   1.000
_cell.angle_alpha   90.00
_cell.angle_beta   90.00
_cell.angle_gamma   90.00
#
_symmetry.space_group_name_H-M   'P 1'
#
loop_
_entity.id
_entity.type
_entity.pdbx_description
1 polymer ?
#
loop_
_entity_poly.entity_id
_entity_poly.type
_entity_poly.pdbx_seq_one_letter_code
_entity_poly.pdbx_strand_id
1 'polypeptide(L)'
;MTDEEKRAGLERLLRGCPDILTPYSAARWTHHSKNTIYELIHKGELPAYLYHGNLLISKLDVIEYMIAHTDDEPEQKILSRKRENHHEE
;
A
#
# COMPACT_ATOMS: atom_id res chain seq x y z
N MET A 1 16.62 4.02 0.80
CA MET A 1 16.30 2.69 0.24
C MET A 1 16.06 2.77 -1.25
N THR A 2 16.51 1.77 -1.97
CA THR A 2 16.21 1.69 -3.40
C THR A 2 14.82 1.09 -3.62
N ASP A 3 14.30 1.26 -4.83
CA ASP A 3 13.01 0.66 -5.16
C ASP A 3 13.06 -0.87 -5.06
N GLU A 4 14.19 -1.46 -5.39
CA GLU A 4 14.36 -2.90 -5.27
C GLU A 4 14.25 -3.35 -3.81
N GLU A 5 14.86 -2.59 -2.91
CA GLU A 5 14.79 -2.91 -1.49
C GLU A 5 13.37 -2.76 -0.98
N LYS A 6 12.67 -1.71 -1.41
CA LYS A 6 11.28 -1.51 -1.03
C LYS A 6 10.43 -2.66 -1.54
N ARG A 7 10.64 -3.06 -2.79
CA ARG A 7 9.87 -4.15 -3.37
C ARG A 7 10.08 -5.45 -2.60
N ALA A 8 11.34 -5.77 -2.30
CA ALA A 8 11.64 -7.00 -1.57
C ALA A 8 10.97 -7.00 -0.20
N GLY A 9 11.02 -5.87 0.49
CA GLY A 9 10.39 -5.75 1.79
C GLY A 9 8.89 -5.87 1.72
N LEU A 10 8.27 -5.22 0.73
CA LEU A 10 6.83 -5.27 0.57
C LEU A 10 6.35 -6.66 0.17
N GLU A 11 7.11 -7.34 -0.69
CA GLU A 11 6.76 -8.71 -1.05
C GLU A 11 6.80 -9.63 0.15
N ARG A 12 7.73 -9.39 1.05
CA ARG A 12 7.81 -10.17 2.27
C ARG A 12 6.62 -9.88 3.19
N LEU A 13 6.26 -8.61 3.33
CA LEU A 13 5.12 -8.22 4.14
C LEU A 13 3.80 -8.73 3.57
N LEU A 14 3.70 -8.81 2.25
CA LEU A 14 2.49 -9.24 1.58
C LEU A 14 2.50 -10.73 1.24
N ARG A 15 3.36 -11.48 1.90
CA ARG A 15 3.38 -12.93 1.71
C ARG A 15 2.02 -13.49 2.09
N GLY A 16 1.46 -14.31 1.22
CA GLY A 16 0.12 -14.84 1.43
C GLY A 16 -0.99 -13.98 0.86
N CYS A 17 -0.66 -12.78 0.40
CA CYS A 17 -1.64 -11.93 -0.26
C CYS A 17 -2.00 -12.53 -1.62
N PRO A 18 -3.29 -12.64 -1.94
CA PRO A 18 -3.70 -13.17 -3.25
C PRO A 18 -3.22 -12.27 -4.38
N ASP A 19 -3.01 -12.87 -5.56
CA ASP A 19 -2.59 -12.11 -6.73
C ASP A 19 -3.67 -11.16 -7.22
N ILE A 20 -4.93 -11.48 -6.95
CA ILE A 20 -6.06 -10.65 -7.34
C ILE A 20 -6.81 -10.25 -6.08
N LEU A 21 -7.07 -8.96 -5.96
CA LEU A 21 -7.68 -8.39 -4.76
C LEU A 21 -8.95 -7.64 -5.12
N THR A 22 -9.90 -7.65 -4.18
CA THR A 22 -11.04 -6.73 -4.25
C THR A 22 -10.63 -5.43 -3.55
N PRO A 23 -11.41 -4.35 -3.74
CA PRO A 23 -11.10 -3.12 -2.99
C PRO A 23 -11.08 -3.34 -1.49
N TYR A 24 -11.96 -4.19 -0.98
CA TYR A 24 -11.99 -4.49 0.45
C TYR A 24 -10.70 -5.18 0.88
N SER A 25 -10.26 -6.18 0.11
CA SER A 25 -9.01 -6.88 0.42
C SER A 25 -7.81 -5.97 0.32
N ALA A 26 -7.78 -5.13 -0.73
CA ALA A 26 -6.68 -4.19 -0.90
C ALA A 26 -6.61 -3.24 0.29
N ALA A 27 -7.76 -2.79 0.79
CA ALA A 27 -7.79 -1.92 1.96
C ALA A 27 -7.18 -2.62 3.17
N ARG A 28 -7.53 -3.88 3.37
CA ARG A 28 -6.99 -4.62 4.50
C ARG A 28 -5.48 -4.79 4.41
N TRP A 29 -4.98 -5.16 3.24
CA TRP A 29 -3.55 -5.42 3.06
C TRP A 29 -2.71 -4.15 3.11
N THR A 30 -3.29 -3.00 2.74
CA THR A 30 -2.57 -1.73 2.75
C THR A 30 -2.84 -0.90 3.99
N HIS A 31 -3.72 -1.37 4.88
CA HIS A 31 -4.12 -0.64 6.08
C HIS A 31 -4.81 0.69 5.76
N HIS A 32 -5.50 0.72 4.63
CA HIS A 32 -6.31 1.87 4.25
C HIS A 32 -7.78 1.54 4.47
N SER A 33 -8.62 2.57 4.48
CA SER A 33 -10.04 2.35 4.47
C SER A 33 -10.49 2.00 3.05
N LYS A 34 -11.67 1.37 2.94
CA LYS A 34 -12.22 1.03 1.65
C LYS A 34 -12.46 2.30 0.82
N ASN A 35 -12.91 3.36 1.48
CA ASN A 35 -13.14 4.63 0.77
C ASN A 35 -11.85 5.18 0.18
N THR A 36 -10.74 5.06 0.90
CA THR A 36 -9.44 5.50 0.40
C THR A 36 -9.06 4.72 -0.84
N ILE A 37 -9.30 3.41 -0.85
CA ILE A 37 -8.99 2.59 -2.01
C ILE A 37 -9.81 3.06 -3.22
N TYR A 38 -11.10 3.33 -3.03
CA TYR A 38 -11.92 3.82 -4.13
C TYR A 38 -11.42 5.18 -4.64
N GLU A 39 -10.99 6.05 -3.73
CA GLU A 39 -10.43 7.33 -4.14
C GLU A 39 -9.18 7.16 -4.98
N LEU A 40 -8.31 6.24 -4.60
CA LEU A 40 -7.08 5.98 -5.35
C LEU A 40 -7.40 5.45 -6.74
N ILE A 41 -8.41 4.61 -6.84
CA ILE A 41 -8.84 4.09 -8.14
C ILE A 41 -9.37 5.23 -9.01
N HIS A 42 -10.20 6.09 -8.44
CA HIS A 42 -10.78 7.20 -9.20
C HIS A 42 -9.72 8.20 -9.65
N LYS A 43 -8.69 8.41 -8.83
CA LYS A 43 -7.60 9.32 -9.20
C LYS A 43 -6.64 8.70 -10.20
N GLY A 44 -6.76 7.42 -10.47
CA GLY A 44 -5.86 6.74 -11.36
C GLY A 44 -4.53 6.35 -10.73
N GLU A 45 -4.41 6.45 -9.42
CA GLU A 45 -3.18 6.08 -8.74
C GLU A 45 -3.08 4.59 -8.50
N LEU A 46 -4.21 3.90 -8.47
CA LEU A 46 -4.25 2.45 -8.29
C LEU A 46 -5.11 1.85 -9.38
N PRO A 47 -4.51 1.15 -10.34
CA PRO A 47 -5.30 0.54 -11.42
C PRO A 47 -6.25 -0.51 -10.90
N ALA A 48 -7.44 -0.53 -11.47
CA ALA A 48 -8.43 -1.54 -11.14
C ALA A 48 -9.17 -1.92 -12.40
N TYR A 49 -9.59 -3.17 -12.47
CA TYR A 49 -10.23 -3.71 -13.67
C TYR A 49 -11.63 -4.16 -13.32
N LEU A 50 -12.60 -3.75 -14.13
CA LEU A 50 -13.98 -4.15 -13.92
C LEU A 50 -14.24 -5.47 -14.64
N TYR A 51 -14.64 -6.48 -13.90
CA TYR A 51 -14.90 -7.80 -14.46
C TYR A 51 -16.16 -8.35 -13.82
N HIS A 52 -17.20 -8.59 -14.66
CA HIS A 52 -18.50 -9.08 -14.19
C HIS A 52 -19.06 -8.24 -13.03
N GLY A 53 -18.92 -6.92 -13.15
CA GLY A 53 -19.43 -6.00 -12.14
C GLY A 53 -18.57 -5.89 -10.90
N ASN A 54 -17.45 -6.58 -10.83
CA ASN A 54 -16.56 -6.53 -9.68
C ASN A 54 -15.27 -5.85 -10.07
N LEU A 55 -14.76 -5.01 -9.15
CA LEU A 55 -13.45 -4.40 -9.34
C LEU A 55 -12.39 -5.36 -8.87
N LEU A 56 -11.39 -5.57 -9.70
CA LEU A 56 -10.26 -6.45 -9.40
C LEU A 56 -8.98 -5.64 -9.44
N ILE A 57 -8.12 -5.85 -8.44
CA ILE A 57 -6.87 -5.13 -8.30
C ILE A 57 -5.74 -6.15 -8.24
N SER A 58 -4.70 -5.90 -9.02
CA SER A 58 -3.55 -6.79 -9.05
C SER A 58 -2.65 -6.54 -7.83
N LYS A 59 -2.15 -7.62 -7.22
CA LYS A 59 -1.18 -7.50 -6.15
C LYS A 59 0.05 -6.71 -6.60
N LEU A 60 0.46 -6.91 -7.86
CA LEU A 60 1.62 -6.19 -8.39
C LEU A 60 1.37 -4.68 -8.41
N ASP A 61 0.15 -4.27 -8.77
CA ASP A 61 -0.19 -2.85 -8.78
C ASP A 61 -0.19 -2.28 -7.37
N VAL A 62 -0.64 -3.07 -6.39
CA VAL A 62 -0.62 -2.64 -4.99
C VAL A 62 0.83 -2.43 -4.55
N ILE A 63 1.71 -3.35 -4.91
CA ILE A 63 3.12 -3.23 -4.55
C ILE A 63 3.73 -1.98 -5.18
N GLU A 64 3.43 -1.73 -6.47
CA GLU A 64 3.95 -0.54 -7.13
C GLU A 64 3.46 0.73 -6.46
N TYR A 65 2.19 0.77 -6.09
CA TYR A 65 1.66 1.91 -5.37
C TYR A 65 2.40 2.11 -4.04
N MET A 66 2.61 1.02 -3.32
CA MET A 66 3.27 1.12 -2.02
C MET A 66 4.72 1.53 -2.14
N ILE A 67 5.41 1.08 -3.20
CA ILE A 67 6.79 1.52 -3.43
C ILE A 67 6.84 3.03 -3.61
N ALA A 68 5.92 3.57 -4.39
CA ALA A 68 5.89 5.00 -4.67
C ALA A 68 5.60 5.84 -3.43
N HIS A 69 4.96 5.24 -2.43
CA HIS A 69 4.56 5.97 -1.22
C HIS A 69 5.31 5.55 0.02
N THR A 70 6.34 4.70 -0.13
CA THR A 70 7.16 4.30 1.00
C THR A 70 8.27 5.32 1.19
N ASP A 71 8.47 5.72 2.44
CA ASP A 71 9.53 6.67 2.77
C ASP A 71 10.89 6.08 2.46
N ASP A 72 11.81 6.95 2.04
CA ASP A 72 13.19 6.53 1.76
C ASP A 72 14.04 6.40 3.01
N GLU A 73 13.55 6.92 4.12
CA GLU A 73 14.32 6.96 5.35
C GLU A 73 14.28 5.63 6.10
N PRO A 74 15.36 5.28 6.81
CA PRO A 74 15.34 4.09 7.64
C PRO A 74 14.27 4.17 8.72
N GLU A 75 13.77 3.01 9.10
CA GLU A 75 12.72 2.91 10.11
C GLU A 75 13.10 3.61 11.40
N GLN A 76 14.37 3.50 11.80
CA GLN A 76 14.84 4.09 13.05
C GLN A 76 14.70 5.62 13.05
N LYS A 77 14.98 6.25 11.92
CA LYS A 77 14.82 7.69 11.80
C LYS A 77 13.37 8.11 11.89
N ILE A 78 12.50 7.34 11.25
CA ILE A 78 11.07 7.64 11.27
C ILE A 78 10.52 7.52 12.68
N LEU A 79 10.90 6.48 13.39
CA LEU A 79 10.45 6.29 14.76
C LEU A 79 10.97 7.36 15.69
N SER A 80 12.22 7.82 15.46
CA SER A 80 12.77 8.92 16.27
C SER A 80 11.97 10.19 16.10
N ARG A 81 11.58 10.51 14.86
CA ARG A 81 10.78 11.70 14.61
C ARG A 81 9.41 11.60 15.24
N LYS A 82 8.78 10.44 15.17
CA LYS A 82 7.49 10.22 15.79
C LYS A 82 7.59 10.37 17.31
N ARG A 83 8.69 9.90 17.88
CA ARG A 83 8.89 10.02 19.32
C ARG A 83 9.02 11.47 19.75
N GLU A 84 9.68 12.29 18.93
CA GLU A 84 9.82 13.70 19.24
C GLU A 84 8.49 14.43 19.26
N ASN A 85 7.53 13.95 18.47
CA ASN A 85 6.22 14.57 18.40
C ASN A 85 5.20 13.91 19.32
N HIS A 86 5.64 12.92 20.07
CA HIS A 86 4.74 12.08 20.83
C HIS A 86 4.07 12.82 21.99
N HIS A 87 4.73 13.81 22.51
CA HIS A 87 4.21 14.52 23.68
C HIS A 87 2.90 15.24 23.40
N GLU A 88 2.53 15.38 22.16
CA GLU A 88 1.27 16.04 21.81
C GLU A 88 0.06 15.19 22.17
N GLU A 89 0.29 13.97 22.46
CA GLU A 89 -0.80 13.10 22.86
C GLU A 89 -1.13 13.30 24.32
#